data_7bf54ef66c70c96ace0627e46ff2a200
#
_entry.id   7bf54ef66c70c96ace0627e46ff2a200
#
_cell.length_a   1.000
_cell.length_b   1.000
_cell.length_c   1.000
_cell.angle_alpha   90.00
_cell.angle_beta   90.00
_cell.angle_gamma   90.00
#
_symmetry.space_group_name_H-M   'P 1'
#
loop_
_entity.id
_entity.type
_entity.pdbx_description
1 polymer ?
#
loop_
_entity_poly.entity_id
_entity_poly.type
_entity_poly.pdbx_seq_one_letter_code
_entity_poly.pdbx_strand_id
1 'polypeptide(L)'
;WFDINDMDEFRVFTINNRDFPDPKRMNKYLHDNGFHSVYMIDPGVKVDDNYFVYKTGKEQNAFVCDIYRNEFHGKVWPGACAFPDFTRPETRTWWSGLYKDFMANGIDGIWNDMNEPSVFDGPGGTMPENNIHLGGGNLPIGSHLMYHNAYGRLMVEASYNGMMAANPGKRPFLLSRSNIIGGQRYAAMWTGDNEATYEHMKLSIPMSITL
;
A
#
# COMPACT_ATOMS: atom_id res chain seq x y z
N TRP A 1 -14.14 8.94 -0.59
CA TRP A 1 -12.71 8.65 -0.64
C TRP A 1 -12.03 9.36 0.51
N PHE A 2 -11.24 8.61 1.30
CA PHE A 2 -10.47 9.10 2.42
C PHE A 2 -8.99 9.06 2.04
N ASP A 3 -8.36 10.24 2.01
CA ASP A 3 -6.97 10.44 1.64
C ASP A 3 -6.09 10.45 2.91
N ILE A 4 -4.79 10.66 2.79
CA ILE A 4 -3.80 10.56 3.89
C ILE A 4 -4.19 11.27 5.18
N ASN A 5 -5.05 12.29 5.12
CA ASN A 5 -5.49 13.06 6.29
C ASN A 5 -6.44 12.29 7.22
N ASP A 6 -6.97 11.14 6.80
CA ASP A 6 -7.76 10.27 7.68
C ASP A 6 -6.87 9.47 8.63
N MET A 7 -5.60 9.31 8.30
CA MET A 7 -4.62 8.60 9.11
C MET A 7 -4.15 9.44 10.30
N ASP A 8 -3.85 8.78 11.41
CA ASP A 8 -3.20 9.41 12.55
C ASP A 8 -1.71 9.67 12.22
N GLU A 9 -1.32 10.93 12.06
CA GLU A 9 0.03 11.36 11.64
C GLU A 9 0.55 10.63 10.38
N PHE A 10 -0.33 10.38 9.41
CA PHE A 10 -0.03 9.66 8.18
C PHE A 10 0.43 8.21 8.37
N ARG A 11 0.16 7.60 9.53
CA ARG A 11 0.48 6.20 9.82
C ARG A 11 -0.57 5.27 9.20
N VAL A 12 -0.16 4.39 8.31
CA VAL A 12 -1.06 3.44 7.64
C VAL A 12 -1.76 2.50 8.63
N PHE A 13 -2.96 2.03 8.30
CA PHE A 13 -3.81 1.22 9.19
C PHE A 13 -4.21 1.91 10.51
N THR A 14 -4.13 3.24 10.57
CA THR A 14 -4.65 4.03 11.68
C THR A 14 -5.75 4.97 11.20
N ILE A 15 -6.56 5.47 12.12
CA ILE A 15 -7.54 6.52 11.86
C ILE A 15 -7.30 7.64 12.86
N ASN A 16 -7.31 8.87 12.38
CA ASN A 16 -7.16 10.07 13.19
C ASN A 16 -8.41 10.29 14.06
N ASN A 17 -8.36 9.83 15.29
CA ASN A 17 -9.49 9.89 16.21
C ASN A 17 -9.91 11.31 16.63
N ARG A 18 -9.07 12.34 16.40
CA ARG A 18 -9.44 13.73 16.65
C ARG A 18 -10.46 14.21 15.61
N ASP A 19 -10.21 13.90 14.33
CA ASP A 19 -11.04 14.38 13.21
C ASP A 19 -12.13 13.35 12.85
N PHE A 20 -11.88 12.07 13.13
CA PHE A 20 -12.78 10.92 12.91
C PHE A 20 -12.97 10.10 14.20
N PRO A 21 -13.64 10.66 15.25
CA PRO A 21 -13.69 10.05 16.58
C PRO A 21 -14.45 8.72 16.65
N ASP A 22 -15.35 8.47 15.71
CA ASP A 22 -16.12 7.22 15.60
C ASP A 22 -16.25 6.80 14.12
N PRO A 23 -15.21 6.19 13.55
CA PRO A 23 -15.21 5.79 12.15
C PRO A 23 -16.31 4.74 11.84
N LYS A 24 -16.64 3.85 12.78
CA LYS A 24 -17.72 2.87 12.59
C LYS A 24 -19.08 3.53 12.41
N ARG A 25 -19.38 4.50 13.25
CA ARG A 25 -20.64 5.27 13.16
C ARG A 25 -20.67 6.09 11.88
N MET A 26 -19.57 6.71 11.50
CA MET A 26 -19.48 7.48 10.27
C MET A 26 -19.69 6.60 9.05
N ASN A 27 -18.99 5.46 8.94
CA ASN A 27 -19.18 4.54 7.82
C ASN A 27 -20.59 3.96 7.78
N LYS A 28 -21.17 3.64 8.95
CA LYS A 28 -22.59 3.24 9.01
C LYS A 28 -23.51 4.33 8.46
N TYR A 29 -23.31 5.59 8.84
CA TYR A 29 -24.10 6.71 8.33
C TYR A 29 -23.97 6.85 6.81
N LEU A 30 -22.75 6.69 6.26
CA LEU A 30 -22.53 6.68 4.80
C LEU A 30 -23.33 5.54 4.14
N HIS A 31 -23.30 4.33 4.69
CA HIS A 31 -24.04 3.17 4.16
C HIS A 31 -25.55 3.40 4.21
N ASP A 32 -26.08 3.93 5.31
CA ASP A 32 -27.51 4.22 5.47
C ASP A 32 -28.00 5.26 4.44
N ASN A 33 -27.08 6.06 3.86
CA ASN A 33 -27.35 7.04 2.80
C ASN A 33 -26.92 6.57 1.40
N GLY A 34 -26.56 5.29 1.23
CA GLY A 34 -26.24 4.70 -0.07
C GLY A 34 -24.81 4.97 -0.57
N PHE A 35 -23.91 5.43 0.30
CA PHE A 35 -22.50 5.63 -0.02
C PHE A 35 -21.64 4.45 0.42
N HIS A 36 -20.50 4.27 -0.25
CA HIS A 36 -19.43 3.38 0.13
C HIS A 36 -18.19 4.20 0.50
N SER A 37 -17.40 3.68 1.45
CA SER A 37 -16.16 4.32 1.91
C SER A 37 -14.93 3.60 1.40
N VAL A 38 -13.98 4.35 0.83
CA VAL A 38 -12.69 3.84 0.34
C VAL A 38 -11.57 4.61 1.03
N TYR A 39 -10.66 3.88 1.68
CA TYR A 39 -9.56 4.44 2.47
C TYR A 39 -8.21 4.17 1.82
N MET A 40 -7.29 5.13 1.93
CA MET A 40 -5.95 5.01 1.41
C MET A 40 -5.07 4.13 2.31
N ILE A 41 -4.20 3.33 1.70
CA ILE A 41 -3.11 2.62 2.37
C ILE A 41 -1.87 2.69 1.48
N ASP A 42 -0.82 3.32 1.99
CA ASP A 42 0.51 3.44 1.39
C ASP A 42 1.43 2.29 1.84
N PRO A 43 2.52 1.99 1.14
CA PRO A 43 3.50 1.01 1.61
C PRO A 43 4.48 1.55 2.65
N GLY A 44 4.63 2.86 2.79
CA GLY A 44 5.56 3.48 3.73
C GLY A 44 5.11 3.37 5.18
N VAL A 45 5.74 2.51 5.96
CA VAL A 45 5.47 2.30 7.38
C VAL A 45 6.35 3.21 8.21
N LYS A 46 5.76 4.17 8.97
CA LYS A 46 6.51 5.09 9.84
C LYS A 46 7.44 4.32 10.79
N VAL A 47 8.70 4.71 10.84
CA VAL A 47 9.69 4.17 11.79
C VAL A 47 9.39 4.73 13.18
N ASP A 48 8.71 3.92 13.99
CA ASP A 48 8.31 4.25 15.36
C ASP A 48 8.06 2.95 16.14
N ASP A 49 8.91 2.66 17.13
CA ASP A 49 8.81 1.43 17.93
C ASP A 49 7.51 1.33 18.76
N ASN A 50 6.76 2.42 18.95
CA ASN A 50 5.45 2.43 19.58
C ASN A 50 4.29 2.22 18.58
N TYR A 51 4.57 2.25 17.30
CA TYR A 51 3.58 2.06 16.25
C TYR A 51 3.45 0.56 15.92
N PHE A 52 2.25 0.01 16.11
CA PHE A 52 2.01 -1.44 16.04
C PHE A 52 2.39 -2.08 14.69
N VAL A 53 2.19 -1.37 13.58
CA VAL A 53 2.53 -1.90 12.25
C VAL A 53 4.05 -2.01 12.11
N TYR A 54 4.79 -0.97 12.47
CA TYR A 54 6.25 -1.01 12.42
C TYR A 54 6.82 -2.08 13.37
N LYS A 55 6.34 -2.10 14.62
CA LYS A 55 6.77 -3.07 15.63
C LYS A 55 6.58 -4.51 15.15
N THR A 56 5.38 -4.87 14.71
CA THR A 56 5.08 -6.23 14.25
C THR A 56 5.79 -6.59 12.96
N GLY A 57 5.99 -5.62 12.05
CA GLY A 57 6.78 -5.81 10.82
C GLY A 57 8.26 -6.08 11.12
N LYS A 58 8.84 -5.34 12.08
CA LYS A 58 10.21 -5.52 12.54
C LYS A 58 10.43 -6.89 13.19
N GLU A 59 9.49 -7.34 14.04
CA GLU A 59 9.52 -8.68 14.68
C GLU A 59 9.53 -9.82 13.65
N GLN A 60 8.97 -9.59 12.46
CA GLN A 60 8.91 -10.56 11.36
C GLN A 60 9.98 -10.33 10.29
N ASN A 61 10.90 -9.36 10.48
CA ASN A 61 11.87 -8.95 9.46
C ASN A 61 11.20 -8.65 8.11
N ALA A 62 10.07 -7.94 8.13
CA ALA A 62 9.20 -7.77 6.97
C ALA A 62 9.69 -6.71 5.98
N PHE A 63 10.74 -5.95 6.30
CA PHE A 63 11.14 -4.77 5.52
C PHE A 63 12.28 -5.03 4.56
N VAL A 64 12.32 -4.24 3.48
CA VAL A 64 13.40 -4.21 2.50
C VAL A 64 14.71 -3.78 3.17
N CYS A 65 15.82 -4.36 2.73
CA CYS A 65 17.16 -4.06 3.25
C CYS A 65 17.98 -3.19 2.30
N ASP A 66 18.93 -2.46 2.86
CA ASP A 66 20.02 -1.87 2.10
C ASP A 66 21.07 -2.94 1.67
N ILE A 67 22.11 -2.53 0.96
CA ILE A 67 23.19 -3.42 0.52
C ILE A 67 24.01 -4.03 1.67
N TYR A 68 23.93 -3.46 2.85
CA TYR A 68 24.61 -3.95 4.07
C TYR A 68 23.70 -4.83 4.92
N ARG A 69 22.50 -5.14 4.44
CA ARG A 69 21.46 -5.90 5.15
C ARG A 69 20.86 -5.19 6.36
N ASN A 70 21.02 -3.89 6.48
CA ASN A 70 20.24 -3.09 7.42
C ASN A 70 18.85 -2.81 6.83
N GLU A 71 17.86 -2.60 7.69
CA GLU A 71 16.56 -2.14 7.28
C GLU A 71 16.67 -0.81 6.51
N PHE A 72 16.14 -0.76 5.30
CA PHE A 72 16.13 0.46 4.49
C PHE A 72 15.09 1.46 5.01
N HIS A 73 15.50 2.70 5.19
CA HIS A 73 14.61 3.81 5.50
C HIS A 73 14.65 4.86 4.40
N GLY A 74 13.45 5.32 3.99
CA GLY A 74 13.26 6.45 3.07
C GLY A 74 12.18 7.38 3.62
N LYS A 75 11.97 8.54 2.98
CA LYS A 75 10.96 9.52 3.43
C LYS A 75 9.74 9.50 2.55
N VAL A 76 8.58 9.44 3.19
CA VAL A 76 7.27 9.75 2.61
C VAL A 76 6.45 10.56 3.61
N TRP A 77 5.13 10.57 3.53
CA TRP A 77 4.27 11.46 4.32
C TRP A 77 4.53 11.49 5.83
N PRO A 78 4.69 10.36 6.54
CA PRO A 78 4.94 10.38 7.99
C PRO A 78 6.42 10.68 8.35
N GLY A 79 7.28 10.98 7.39
CA GLY A 79 8.72 11.17 7.58
C GLY A 79 9.52 9.91 7.27
N ALA A 80 10.41 9.49 8.17
CA ALA A 80 11.18 8.26 7.98
C ALA A 80 10.28 7.02 8.03
N CYS A 81 10.35 6.20 6.97
CA CYS A 81 9.57 4.98 6.79
C CYS A 81 10.43 3.80 6.40
N ALA A 82 10.05 2.62 6.89
CA ALA A 82 10.46 1.34 6.36
C ALA A 82 9.43 0.84 5.32
N PHE A 83 9.87 0.02 4.37
CA PHE A 83 9.04 -0.45 3.26
C PHE A 83 8.95 -1.98 3.29
N PRO A 84 7.73 -2.58 3.35
CA PRO A 84 7.57 -4.02 3.36
C PRO A 84 8.20 -4.69 2.14
N ASP A 85 8.91 -5.78 2.37
CA ASP A 85 9.42 -6.63 1.30
C ASP A 85 8.35 -7.62 0.84
N PHE A 86 7.48 -7.17 -0.06
CA PHE A 86 6.38 -7.98 -0.57
C PHE A 86 6.84 -9.17 -1.43
N THR A 87 8.12 -9.33 -1.75
CA THR A 87 8.63 -10.54 -2.40
C THR A 87 8.56 -11.77 -1.49
N ARG A 88 8.48 -11.56 -0.17
CA ARG A 88 8.37 -12.59 0.85
C ARG A 88 6.92 -12.99 1.12
N PRO A 89 6.55 -14.27 1.03
CA PRO A 89 5.21 -14.75 1.37
C PRO A 89 4.78 -14.39 2.80
N GLU A 90 5.72 -14.44 3.77
CA GLU A 90 5.49 -14.13 5.17
C GLU A 90 5.10 -12.65 5.34
N THR A 91 5.79 -11.75 4.65
CA THR A 91 5.49 -10.32 4.65
C THR A 91 4.10 -10.06 4.06
N ARG A 92 3.74 -10.72 2.95
CA ARG A 92 2.39 -10.61 2.37
C ARG A 92 1.31 -11.12 3.32
N THR A 93 1.58 -12.21 4.04
CA THR A 93 0.66 -12.76 5.05
C THR A 93 0.47 -11.80 6.22
N TRP A 94 1.57 -11.26 6.75
CA TRP A 94 1.53 -10.25 7.81
C TRP A 94 0.73 -9.02 7.37
N TRP A 95 1.04 -8.45 6.20
CA TRP A 95 0.34 -7.29 5.66
C TRP A 95 -1.15 -7.54 5.49
N SER A 96 -1.51 -8.70 4.94
CA SER A 96 -2.91 -9.13 4.81
C SER A 96 -3.63 -9.18 6.16
N GLY A 97 -2.95 -9.61 7.21
CA GLY A 97 -3.51 -9.69 8.56
C GLY A 97 -3.91 -8.34 9.15
N LEU A 98 -3.23 -7.23 8.75
CA LEU A 98 -3.53 -5.88 9.24
C LEU A 98 -4.91 -5.37 8.79
N TYR A 99 -5.44 -5.89 7.68
CA TYR A 99 -6.75 -5.49 7.16
C TYR A 99 -7.92 -5.90 8.05
N LYS A 100 -7.78 -6.95 8.87
CA LYS A 100 -8.89 -7.47 9.68
C LYS A 100 -9.49 -6.40 10.59
N ASP A 101 -8.68 -5.79 11.42
CA ASP A 101 -9.13 -4.78 12.39
C ASP A 101 -9.42 -3.43 11.72
N PHE A 102 -8.68 -3.09 10.66
CA PHE A 102 -8.91 -1.88 9.90
C PHE A 102 -10.28 -1.91 9.19
N MET A 103 -10.59 -2.98 8.47
CA MET A 103 -11.87 -3.17 7.79
C MET A 103 -13.06 -3.30 8.75
N ALA A 104 -12.83 -3.71 10.00
CA ALA A 104 -13.86 -3.78 11.05
C ALA A 104 -14.45 -2.40 11.42
N ASN A 105 -13.88 -1.30 10.93
CA ASN A 105 -14.46 0.05 11.01
C ASN A 105 -15.59 0.30 9.99
N GLY A 106 -16.01 -0.72 9.22
CA GLY A 106 -17.06 -0.58 8.20
C GLY A 106 -16.55 -0.05 6.87
N ILE A 107 -15.26 -0.20 6.59
CA ILE A 107 -14.61 0.22 5.35
C ILE A 107 -15.01 -0.72 4.22
N ASP A 108 -15.38 -0.20 3.04
CA ASP A 108 -15.83 -0.99 1.90
C ASP A 108 -14.72 -1.29 0.90
N GLY A 109 -13.81 -0.34 0.71
CA GLY A 109 -12.76 -0.44 -0.29
C GLY A 109 -11.44 0.13 0.18
N ILE A 110 -10.37 -0.25 -0.52
CA ILE A 110 -9.01 0.22 -0.27
C ILE A 110 -8.46 0.87 -1.53
N TRP A 111 -7.68 1.91 -1.32
CA TRP A 111 -6.89 2.58 -2.33
C TRP A 111 -5.42 2.45 -1.96
N ASN A 112 -4.68 1.62 -2.71
CA ASN A 112 -3.23 1.53 -2.57
C ASN A 112 -2.56 2.62 -3.40
N ASP A 113 -1.99 3.61 -2.71
CA ASP A 113 -1.24 4.71 -3.30
C ASP A 113 0.25 4.60 -2.97
N MET A 114 1.08 5.41 -3.61
CA MET A 114 2.53 5.50 -3.37
C MET A 114 3.30 4.17 -3.53
N ASN A 115 2.72 3.19 -4.19
CA ASN A 115 3.20 1.81 -4.22
C ASN A 115 4.06 1.43 -5.44
N GLU A 116 4.76 2.40 -6.03
CA GLU A 116 5.81 2.18 -7.05
C GLU A 116 7.05 1.42 -6.50
N PRO A 117 7.56 1.64 -5.27
CA PRO A 117 7.22 2.55 -4.17
C PRO A 117 7.79 3.97 -4.32
N SER A 118 7.01 4.98 -3.98
CA SER A 118 7.50 6.36 -3.88
C SER A 118 8.37 6.56 -2.65
N VAL A 119 9.50 7.28 -2.83
CA VAL A 119 10.42 7.71 -1.77
C VAL A 119 10.87 9.12 -2.10
N PHE A 120 10.47 10.12 -1.32
CA PHE A 120 10.67 11.54 -1.65
C PHE A 120 12.14 11.96 -1.73
N ASP A 121 13.01 11.36 -0.93
CA ASP A 121 14.44 11.60 -0.92
C ASP A 121 15.26 10.50 -1.62
N GLY A 122 14.57 9.58 -2.29
CA GLY A 122 15.21 8.51 -3.04
C GLY A 122 15.61 8.91 -4.48
N PRO A 123 16.55 8.20 -5.08
CA PRO A 123 16.98 8.45 -6.46
C PRO A 123 15.82 8.20 -7.44
N GLY A 124 15.48 9.22 -8.23
CA GLY A 124 14.36 9.12 -9.16
C GLY A 124 12.99 9.01 -8.49
N GLY A 125 12.86 9.40 -7.21
CA GLY A 125 11.60 9.36 -6.46
C GLY A 125 11.20 7.98 -5.94
N THR A 126 12.11 7.00 -5.95
CA THR A 126 11.89 5.66 -5.44
C THR A 126 13.07 5.18 -4.58
N MET A 127 13.02 3.97 -4.04
CA MET A 127 14.14 3.44 -3.27
C MET A 127 15.35 3.10 -4.18
N PRO A 128 16.58 3.08 -3.63
CA PRO A 128 17.77 2.74 -4.40
C PRO A 128 17.67 1.40 -5.12
N GLU A 129 18.10 1.36 -6.38
CA GLU A 129 18.05 0.16 -7.23
C GLU A 129 18.80 -1.05 -6.64
N ASN A 130 19.81 -0.81 -5.83
CA ASN A 130 20.63 -1.83 -5.19
C ASN A 130 20.10 -2.30 -3.82
N ASN A 131 18.98 -1.76 -3.34
CA ASN A 131 18.30 -2.31 -2.17
C ASN A 131 17.93 -3.78 -2.39
N ILE A 132 17.91 -4.55 -1.32
CA ILE A 132 17.79 -5.99 -1.38
C ILE A 132 16.41 -6.44 -0.92
N HIS A 133 15.73 -7.15 -1.80
CA HIS A 133 14.54 -7.94 -1.52
C HIS A 133 14.95 -9.38 -1.24
N LEU A 134 14.52 -9.92 -0.10
CA LEU A 134 14.95 -11.23 0.38
C LEU A 134 14.30 -12.41 -0.35
N GLY A 135 13.22 -12.13 -1.10
CA GLY A 135 12.53 -13.18 -1.83
C GLY A 135 11.85 -14.21 -0.93
N GLY A 136 11.33 -15.25 -1.53
CA GLY A 136 10.69 -16.38 -0.85
C GLY A 136 9.67 -17.07 -1.74
N GLY A 137 9.35 -18.32 -1.44
CA GLY A 137 8.56 -19.15 -2.35
C GLY A 137 9.26 -19.31 -3.70
N ASN A 138 8.65 -18.81 -4.77
CA ASN A 138 9.21 -18.88 -6.13
C ASN A 138 9.99 -17.62 -6.55
N LEU A 139 10.12 -16.63 -5.67
CA LEU A 139 10.83 -15.39 -5.95
C LEU A 139 12.25 -15.45 -5.36
N PRO A 140 13.31 -15.34 -6.17
CA PRO A 140 14.69 -15.35 -5.66
C PRO A 140 15.00 -14.07 -4.87
N ILE A 141 16.09 -14.08 -4.10
CA ILE A 141 16.70 -12.85 -3.57
C ILE A 141 17.12 -12.01 -4.77
N GLY A 142 16.82 -10.70 -4.74
CA GLY A 142 17.14 -9.81 -5.84
C GLY A 142 17.24 -8.35 -5.41
N SER A 143 17.74 -7.53 -6.31
CA SER A 143 17.81 -6.08 -6.11
C SER A 143 16.45 -5.40 -6.35
N HIS A 144 16.31 -4.17 -5.86
CA HIS A 144 15.12 -3.36 -6.17
C HIS A 144 14.97 -3.11 -7.67
N LEU A 145 16.07 -2.96 -8.41
CA LEU A 145 16.03 -2.87 -9.87
C LEU A 145 15.26 -4.05 -10.51
N MET A 146 15.43 -5.26 -9.97
CA MET A 146 14.72 -6.45 -10.45
C MET A 146 13.23 -6.43 -10.08
N TYR A 147 12.89 -5.90 -8.90
CA TYR A 147 11.54 -6.00 -8.33
C TYR A 147 10.73 -4.70 -8.38
N HIS A 148 11.29 -3.59 -8.83
CA HIS A 148 10.63 -2.30 -8.84
C HIS A 148 9.22 -2.37 -9.44
N ASN A 149 9.12 -2.82 -10.70
CA ASN A 149 7.83 -2.88 -11.38
C ASN A 149 6.86 -3.93 -10.80
N ALA A 150 7.37 -4.91 -10.05
CA ALA A 150 6.54 -5.94 -9.41
C ALA A 150 6.06 -5.55 -8.00
N TYR A 151 6.69 -4.55 -7.38
CA TYR A 151 6.45 -4.18 -5.99
C TYR A 151 4.98 -3.84 -5.72
N GLY A 152 4.42 -2.92 -6.50
CA GLY A 152 3.00 -2.51 -6.37
C GLY A 152 2.06 -3.69 -6.59
N ARG A 153 2.32 -4.55 -7.57
CA ARG A 153 1.52 -5.74 -7.84
C ARG A 153 1.51 -6.73 -6.66
N LEU A 154 2.66 -6.94 -6.00
CA LEU A 154 2.77 -7.82 -4.84
C LEU A 154 2.06 -7.25 -3.61
N MET A 155 2.12 -5.93 -3.41
CA MET A 155 1.33 -5.24 -2.39
C MET A 155 -0.18 -5.39 -2.65
N VAL A 156 -0.62 -5.17 -3.88
CA VAL A 156 -2.03 -5.31 -4.30
C VAL A 156 -2.56 -6.71 -4.00
N GLU A 157 -1.79 -7.77 -4.29
CA GLU A 157 -2.16 -9.14 -3.97
C GLU A 157 -2.32 -9.35 -2.45
N ALA A 158 -1.40 -8.81 -1.64
CA ALA A 158 -1.48 -8.88 -0.19
C ALA A 158 -2.70 -8.13 0.35
N SER A 159 -2.98 -6.93 -0.18
CA SER A 159 -4.15 -6.13 0.18
C SER A 159 -5.46 -6.84 -0.17
N TYR A 160 -5.55 -7.37 -1.40
CA TYR A 160 -6.72 -8.13 -1.85
C TYR A 160 -7.00 -9.34 -0.95
N ASN A 161 -5.97 -10.13 -0.63
CA ASN A 161 -6.11 -11.29 0.23
C ASN A 161 -6.54 -10.90 1.66
N GLY A 162 -6.02 -9.79 2.17
CA GLY A 162 -6.43 -9.24 3.47
C GLY A 162 -7.89 -8.82 3.50
N MET A 163 -8.36 -8.13 2.47
CA MET A 163 -9.76 -7.73 2.33
C MET A 163 -10.69 -8.94 2.22
N MET A 164 -10.31 -9.95 1.42
CA MET A 164 -11.06 -11.21 1.30
C MET A 164 -11.17 -11.95 2.64
N ALA A 165 -10.09 -11.98 3.41
CA ALA A 165 -10.08 -12.61 4.73
C ALA A 165 -10.91 -11.83 5.75
N ALA A 166 -10.89 -10.50 5.70
CA ALA A 166 -11.68 -9.64 6.58
C ALA A 166 -13.19 -9.70 6.29
N ASN A 167 -13.58 -9.83 5.02
CA ASN A 167 -14.98 -9.85 4.58
C ASN A 167 -15.25 -10.96 3.54
N PRO A 168 -15.28 -12.24 3.93
CA PRO A 168 -15.35 -13.37 2.99
C PRO A 168 -16.58 -13.38 2.07
N GLY A 169 -17.64 -12.68 2.45
CA GLY A 169 -18.88 -12.59 1.68
C GLY A 169 -18.98 -11.43 0.69
N LYS A 170 -17.94 -10.58 0.62
CA LYS A 170 -17.94 -9.39 -0.23
C LYS A 170 -16.79 -9.44 -1.24
N ARG A 171 -17.07 -9.05 -2.49
CA ARG A 171 -16.02 -8.83 -3.47
C ARG A 171 -15.20 -7.60 -3.05
N PRO A 172 -13.87 -7.68 -2.92
CA PRO A 172 -13.03 -6.53 -2.62
C PRO A 172 -13.14 -5.46 -3.70
N PHE A 173 -13.23 -4.20 -3.26
CA PHE A 173 -12.94 -3.06 -4.12
C PHE A 173 -11.57 -2.53 -3.77
N LEU A 174 -10.62 -2.71 -4.67
CA LEU A 174 -9.24 -2.27 -4.53
C LEU A 174 -8.85 -1.44 -5.74
N LEU A 175 -8.28 -0.26 -5.50
CA LEU A 175 -7.71 0.62 -6.50
C LEU A 175 -6.20 0.72 -6.24
N SER A 176 -5.38 0.74 -7.29
CA SER A 176 -3.93 0.86 -7.14
C SER A 176 -3.32 1.82 -8.16
N ARG A 177 -2.39 2.67 -7.72
CA ARG A 177 -1.63 3.55 -8.60
C ARG A 177 -0.58 2.77 -9.40
N SER A 178 0.17 1.90 -8.73
CA SER A 178 1.17 1.06 -9.38
C SER A 178 0.67 -0.38 -9.52
N ASN A 179 0.77 -0.90 -10.75
CA ASN A 179 0.43 -2.28 -11.05
C ASN A 179 1.16 -2.72 -12.34
N ILE A 180 1.04 -3.99 -12.70
CA ILE A 180 1.56 -4.55 -13.96
C ILE A 180 0.54 -5.51 -14.57
N ILE A 181 0.81 -6.00 -15.79
CA ILE A 181 -0.01 -7.03 -16.45
C ILE A 181 -0.30 -8.20 -15.49
N GLY A 182 -1.57 -8.56 -15.38
CA GLY A 182 -2.08 -9.56 -14.43
C GLY A 182 -2.59 -8.98 -13.12
N GLY A 183 -2.29 -7.71 -12.81
CA GLY A 183 -2.77 -7.03 -11.62
C GLY A 183 -4.26 -6.72 -11.64
N GLN A 184 -4.87 -6.60 -12.83
CA GLN A 184 -6.32 -6.44 -13.00
C GLN A 184 -7.15 -7.57 -12.37
N ARG A 185 -6.53 -8.68 -12.02
CA ARG A 185 -7.18 -9.77 -11.26
C ARG A 185 -7.51 -9.38 -9.82
N TYR A 186 -6.84 -8.37 -9.29
CA TYR A 186 -6.89 -7.97 -7.88
C TYR A 186 -7.40 -6.55 -7.69
N ALA A 187 -7.05 -5.61 -8.59
CA ALA A 187 -7.35 -4.21 -8.42
C ALA A 187 -7.73 -3.53 -9.74
N ALA A 188 -8.55 -2.48 -9.62
CA ALA A 188 -8.64 -1.43 -10.63
C ALA A 188 -7.38 -0.53 -10.55
N MET A 189 -7.17 0.28 -11.58
CA MET A 189 -6.06 1.20 -11.68
C MET A 189 -6.53 2.59 -12.06
N TRP A 190 -5.70 3.59 -11.75
CA TRP A 190 -5.76 4.91 -12.39
C TRP A 190 -4.36 5.33 -12.81
N THR A 191 -4.25 6.34 -13.62
CA THR A 191 -2.98 6.80 -14.23
C THR A 191 -2.12 7.66 -13.31
N GLY A 192 -2.47 7.80 -12.05
CA GLY A 192 -1.74 8.59 -11.05
C GLY A 192 -2.09 10.09 -11.11
N ASP A 193 -1.19 10.90 -10.58
CA ASP A 193 -1.32 12.35 -10.48
C ASP A 193 -0.83 13.03 -11.78
N ASN A 194 -1.59 12.87 -12.85
CA ASN A 194 -1.26 13.42 -14.14
C ASN A 194 -1.33 14.96 -14.13
N GLU A 195 -0.37 15.61 -14.78
CA GLU A 195 -0.52 17.02 -15.11
C GLU A 195 -1.61 17.20 -16.17
N ALA A 196 -2.35 18.31 -16.10
CA ALA A 196 -3.40 18.63 -17.05
C ALA A 196 -2.81 19.13 -18.39
N THR A 197 -2.00 18.31 -19.05
CA THR A 197 -1.35 18.58 -20.33
C THR A 197 -1.82 17.59 -21.40
N TYR A 198 -1.69 17.99 -22.68
CA TYR A 198 -2.00 17.10 -23.80
C TYR A 198 -1.06 15.89 -23.87
N GLU A 199 0.19 16.04 -23.44
CA GLU A 199 1.19 15.00 -23.37
C GLU A 199 0.78 13.91 -22.38
N HIS A 200 0.39 14.28 -21.16
CA HIS A 200 -0.10 13.35 -20.15
C HIS A 200 -1.42 12.69 -20.57
N MET A 201 -2.35 13.44 -21.16
CA MET A 201 -3.57 12.88 -21.72
C MET A 201 -3.28 11.82 -22.79
N LYS A 202 -2.34 12.11 -23.72
CA LYS A 202 -1.93 11.17 -24.76
C LYS A 202 -1.30 9.90 -24.20
N LEU A 203 -0.48 10.00 -23.14
CA LEU A 203 0.15 8.86 -22.46
C LEU A 203 -0.87 8.03 -21.66
N SER A 204 -1.88 8.67 -21.07
CA SER A 204 -2.90 7.99 -20.27
C SER A 204 -3.70 6.96 -21.07
N ILE A 205 -3.90 7.18 -22.37
CA ILE A 205 -4.65 6.27 -23.24
C ILE A 205 -3.94 4.90 -23.33
N PRO A 206 -2.67 4.79 -23.80
CA PRO A 206 -1.98 3.50 -23.84
C PRO A 206 -1.80 2.89 -22.45
N MET A 207 -1.52 3.68 -21.40
CA MET A 207 -1.43 3.19 -20.05
C MET A 207 -2.70 2.46 -19.61
N SER A 208 -3.87 3.03 -19.91
CA SER A 208 -5.16 2.45 -19.48
C SER A 208 -5.56 1.18 -20.23
N ILE A 209 -5.04 0.95 -21.45
CA ILE A 209 -5.41 -0.20 -22.27
C ILE A 209 -4.37 -1.32 -22.30
N THR A 210 -3.18 -1.09 -21.76
CA THR A 210 -2.07 -2.07 -21.75
C THR A 210 -1.85 -2.75 -20.40
N LEU A 211 -2.60 -2.35 -19.37
CA LEU A 211 -2.49 -2.89 -18.00
C LEU A 211 -3.68 -3.74 -17.60
#